data_373670aa691fd4d378ce40efbb9ee930
#
_entry.id   373670aa691fd4d378ce40efbb9ee930
#
_cell.length_a   1.000
_cell.length_b   1.000
_cell.length_c   1.000
_cell.angle_alpha   90.00
_cell.angle_beta   90.00
_cell.angle_gamma   90.00
#
_symmetry.space_group_name_H-M   'P 1'
#
loop_
_entity.id
_entity.type
_entity.pdbx_description
1 polymer ?
#
loop_
_entity_poly.entity_id
_entity_poly.type
_entity_poly.pdbx_seq_one_letter_code
_entity_poly.pdbx_strand_id
1 'polypeptide(L)'
;MTLELPGLVDVHVHLREPGGEHKEDILSGSAAALAGGVTMLLDMPNTSPPIADMAALNRKQTLVEQHALCDIGCYIGATETNAPEVASLADQVPGLKIYLDQTYGPLRMHSLAALLAHFCTWPADRPIAVHAEGLSAAVAIGLAQSFGRRLHLCHVSRADEIALIRAAKEAGAELTCEVTPHHLFLTEADARRLGPYGYMRPPLAAEADVAALWANLDVLDCIATDHAPHTRDEKEGESAPPGVPGLETTLPLLLTAVSEGRLTMERMVELTYDAPRRIFGLPAQSDTRVQVETNTRFVLGTEKLHTKCSWTPFEGMPVRGKVRQVVLRGQTVYEDGAITAKPGYGRVIMPLSRSP
;
A
#
# COMPACT_ATOMS: atom_id res chain seq x y z
N MET A 1 19.17 -6.39 -20.64
CA MET A 1 20.05 -5.76 -19.65
C MET A 1 19.46 -6.10 -18.29
N THR A 2 20.27 -6.65 -17.38
CA THR A 2 19.82 -6.96 -16.02
C THR A 2 20.15 -5.76 -15.15
N LEU A 3 19.19 -5.32 -14.38
CA LEU A 3 19.29 -4.26 -13.38
C LEU A 3 19.11 -4.89 -11.99
N GLU A 4 19.89 -4.42 -11.03
CA GLU A 4 19.69 -4.77 -9.63
C GLU A 4 19.10 -3.58 -8.88
N LEU A 5 17.99 -3.81 -8.19
CA LEU A 5 17.26 -2.84 -7.38
C LEU A 5 17.25 -3.30 -5.92
N PRO A 6 17.06 -2.40 -4.94
CA PRO A 6 16.70 -2.82 -3.58
C PRO A 6 15.37 -3.57 -3.60
N GLY A 7 15.10 -4.38 -2.60
CA GLY A 7 13.79 -4.98 -2.38
C GLY A 7 12.75 -3.90 -2.09
N LEU A 8 11.69 -3.81 -2.92
CA LEU A 8 10.70 -2.76 -2.79
C LEU A 8 9.90 -2.90 -1.48
N VAL A 9 9.35 -1.78 -1.03
CA VAL A 9 8.51 -1.67 0.16
C VAL A 9 7.14 -1.15 -0.24
N ASP A 10 6.09 -1.88 0.09
CA ASP A 10 4.72 -1.47 -0.14
C ASP A 10 4.01 -1.23 1.21
N VAL A 11 3.64 0.01 1.45
CA VAL A 11 3.09 0.45 2.74
C VAL A 11 1.57 0.39 2.81
N HIS A 12 0.91 -0.16 1.77
CA HIS A 12 -0.55 -0.23 1.74
C HIS A 12 -1.04 -1.46 0.98
N VAL A 13 -1.31 -2.53 1.72
CA VAL A 13 -1.87 -3.77 1.15
C VAL A 13 -2.99 -4.32 2.02
N HIS A 14 -3.85 -5.17 1.44
CA HIS A 14 -4.93 -5.87 2.11
C HIS A 14 -4.79 -7.38 1.86
N LEU A 15 -4.08 -8.09 2.73
CA LEU A 15 -3.85 -9.54 2.62
C LEU A 15 -5.06 -10.38 3.05
N ARG A 16 -6.15 -9.73 3.44
CA ARG A 16 -7.46 -10.33 3.72
C ARG A 16 -7.52 -11.33 4.89
N GLU A 17 -6.44 -11.91 5.33
CA GLU A 17 -6.37 -12.83 6.47
C GLU A 17 -6.13 -12.07 7.79
N PRO A 18 -6.96 -12.33 8.83
CA PRO A 18 -8.01 -13.34 8.91
C PRO A 18 -9.35 -12.93 8.29
N GLY A 19 -10.14 -13.94 7.89
CA GLY A 19 -11.55 -13.84 7.56
C GLY A 19 -11.91 -13.51 6.11
N GLY A 20 -10.92 -13.37 5.24
CA GLY A 20 -11.09 -13.16 3.81
C GLY A 20 -10.19 -14.05 2.96
N GLU A 21 -9.75 -15.19 3.49
CA GLU A 21 -8.75 -16.08 2.90
C GLU A 21 -9.15 -16.65 1.53
N HIS A 22 -10.45 -16.64 1.22
CA HIS A 22 -10.95 -17.02 -0.11
C HIS A 22 -10.56 -16.01 -1.20
N LYS A 23 -10.31 -14.75 -0.85
CA LYS A 23 -9.90 -13.67 -1.76
C LYS A 23 -8.38 -13.58 -1.88
N GLU A 24 -7.71 -13.60 -0.75
CA GLU A 24 -6.27 -13.54 -0.57
C GLU A 24 -5.93 -14.04 0.84
N ASP A 25 -4.71 -14.52 1.03
CA ASP A 25 -4.13 -14.79 2.35
C ASP A 25 -2.68 -14.29 2.42
N ILE A 26 -2.07 -14.40 3.59
CA ILE A 26 -0.69 -13.97 3.82
C ILE A 26 0.27 -14.72 2.89
N LEU A 27 0.03 -16.01 2.65
CA LEU A 27 0.90 -16.83 1.80
C LEU A 27 0.84 -16.37 0.34
N SER A 28 -0.35 -16.28 -0.25
CA SER A 28 -0.52 -15.89 -1.65
C SER A 28 -0.19 -14.42 -1.90
N GLY A 29 -0.59 -13.52 -1.00
CA GLY A 29 -0.25 -12.10 -1.12
C GLY A 29 1.25 -11.83 -0.97
N SER A 30 1.95 -12.53 -0.06
CA SER A 30 3.42 -12.43 0.01
C SER A 30 4.12 -13.09 -1.18
N ALA A 31 3.54 -14.12 -1.79
CA ALA A 31 4.03 -14.67 -3.07
C ALA A 31 3.89 -13.65 -4.20
N ALA A 32 2.73 -12.99 -4.30
CA ALA A 32 2.49 -11.90 -5.26
C ALA A 32 3.45 -10.72 -5.05
N ALA A 33 3.74 -10.37 -3.79
CA ALA A 33 4.72 -9.36 -3.45
C ALA A 33 6.11 -9.71 -3.99
N LEU A 34 6.61 -10.92 -3.72
CA LEU A 34 7.91 -11.38 -4.21
C LEU A 34 7.97 -11.40 -5.74
N ALA A 35 6.92 -11.87 -6.40
CA ALA A 35 6.83 -11.86 -7.87
C ALA A 35 6.88 -10.43 -8.45
N GLY A 36 6.33 -9.44 -7.72
CA GLY A 36 6.41 -8.02 -8.05
C GLY A 36 7.70 -7.31 -7.60
N GLY A 37 8.65 -8.03 -6.97
CA GLY A 37 9.89 -7.44 -6.45
C GLY A 37 9.73 -6.73 -5.11
N VAL A 38 8.59 -6.90 -4.43
CA VAL A 38 8.32 -6.34 -3.12
C VAL A 38 8.75 -7.33 -2.03
N THR A 39 9.56 -6.86 -1.09
CA THR A 39 10.13 -7.71 -0.02
C THR A 39 9.66 -7.33 1.38
N MET A 40 8.94 -6.20 1.49
CA MET A 40 8.34 -5.73 2.73
C MET A 40 6.97 -5.13 2.46
N LEU A 41 5.99 -5.55 3.25
CA LEU A 41 4.60 -5.11 3.17
C LEU A 41 4.13 -4.49 4.47
N LEU A 42 3.25 -3.49 4.39
CA LEU A 42 2.45 -3.03 5.53
C LEU A 42 0.97 -3.34 5.26
N ASP A 43 0.43 -4.27 6.04
CA ASP A 43 -0.92 -4.80 5.86
C ASP A 43 -1.97 -4.02 6.67
N MET A 44 -3.06 -3.65 6.02
CA MET A 44 -4.13 -2.84 6.56
C MET A 44 -5.03 -3.62 7.53
N PRO A 45 -5.62 -2.94 8.54
CA PRO A 45 -6.30 -3.59 9.66
C PRO A 45 -7.75 -3.99 9.39
N ASN A 46 -8.31 -3.75 8.21
CA ASN A 46 -9.73 -3.98 7.89
C ASN A 46 -10.05 -5.44 7.51
N THR A 47 -9.51 -6.37 8.26
CA THR A 47 -9.81 -7.81 8.20
C THR A 47 -11.12 -8.16 8.91
N SER A 48 -11.47 -9.43 9.03
CA SER A 48 -12.66 -9.91 9.77
C SER A 48 -12.27 -11.02 10.76
N PRO A 49 -12.17 -10.75 12.08
CA PRO A 49 -12.37 -9.44 12.71
C PRO A 49 -11.28 -8.42 12.34
N PRO A 50 -11.53 -7.11 12.51
CA PRO A 50 -10.52 -6.07 12.27
C PRO A 50 -9.39 -6.13 13.32
N ILE A 51 -8.20 -5.66 12.94
CA ILE A 51 -7.06 -5.55 13.85
C ILE A 51 -7.18 -4.23 14.62
N ALA A 52 -7.93 -4.22 15.71
CA ALA A 52 -8.27 -3.02 16.47
C ALA A 52 -7.98 -3.12 17.97
N ASP A 53 -7.35 -4.21 18.41
CA ASP A 53 -6.92 -4.45 19.79
C ASP A 53 -5.66 -5.33 19.83
N MET A 54 -5.09 -5.50 21.03
CA MET A 54 -3.90 -6.31 21.26
C MET A 54 -4.10 -7.79 20.85
N ALA A 55 -5.26 -8.36 21.14
CA ALA A 55 -5.52 -9.77 20.88
C ALA A 55 -5.59 -10.06 19.37
N ALA A 56 -6.24 -9.18 18.60
CA ALA A 56 -6.31 -9.26 17.16
C ALA A 56 -4.92 -9.04 16.53
N LEU A 57 -4.13 -8.06 17.03
CA LEU A 57 -2.77 -7.82 16.58
C LEU A 57 -1.87 -9.04 16.80
N ASN A 58 -1.86 -9.62 18.00
CA ASN A 58 -1.07 -10.81 18.30
C ASN A 58 -1.45 -12.00 17.41
N ARG A 59 -2.75 -12.19 17.16
CA ARG A 59 -3.22 -13.24 16.23
C ARG A 59 -2.70 -13.00 14.82
N LYS A 60 -2.77 -11.77 14.33
CA LYS A 60 -2.28 -11.40 13.01
C LYS A 60 -0.77 -11.63 12.87
N GLN A 61 0.00 -11.22 13.88
CA GLN A 61 1.45 -11.44 13.92
C GLN A 61 1.79 -12.93 13.90
N THR A 62 1.06 -13.76 14.66
CA THR A 62 1.23 -15.23 14.62
C THR A 62 0.97 -15.80 13.22
N LEU A 63 -0.06 -15.34 12.51
CA LEU A 63 -0.33 -15.77 11.14
C LEU A 63 0.80 -15.33 10.18
N VAL A 64 1.34 -14.13 10.35
CA VAL A 64 2.52 -13.67 9.59
C VAL A 64 3.73 -14.58 9.84
N GLU A 65 4.03 -14.90 11.09
CA GLU A 65 5.15 -15.80 11.45
C GLU A 65 5.00 -17.20 10.85
N GLN A 66 3.78 -17.69 10.68
CA GLN A 66 3.50 -19.01 10.14
C GLN A 66 3.48 -19.06 8.60
N HIS A 67 2.99 -18.01 7.95
CA HIS A 67 2.63 -18.08 6.53
C HIS A 67 3.46 -17.17 5.61
N ALA A 68 4.03 -16.07 6.14
CA ALA A 68 4.66 -15.08 5.30
C ALA A 68 5.91 -15.56 4.57
N LEU A 69 6.06 -15.16 3.31
CA LEU A 69 7.23 -15.41 2.47
C LEU A 69 8.16 -14.19 2.41
N CYS A 70 7.63 -12.99 2.66
CA CYS A 70 8.37 -11.74 2.80
C CYS A 70 8.01 -11.06 4.12
N ASP A 71 8.69 -9.97 4.46
CA ASP A 71 8.50 -9.29 5.74
C ASP A 71 7.21 -8.49 5.77
N ILE A 72 6.44 -8.54 6.87
CA ILE A 72 5.12 -7.91 6.98
C ILE A 72 4.98 -7.17 8.30
N GLY A 73 4.69 -5.86 8.24
CA GLY A 73 4.19 -5.06 9.36
C GLY A 73 2.65 -4.97 9.30
N CYS A 74 2.01 -4.83 10.46
CA CYS A 74 0.54 -4.76 10.54
C CYS A 74 0.12 -3.42 11.15
N TYR A 75 -0.73 -2.65 10.46
CA TYR A 75 -1.37 -1.47 11.07
C TYR A 75 -2.34 -1.87 12.17
N ILE A 76 -2.57 -0.94 13.09
CA ILE A 76 -3.69 -1.01 14.03
C ILE A 76 -4.81 -0.09 13.55
N GLY A 77 -6.06 -0.54 13.63
CA GLY A 77 -7.24 0.21 13.18
C GLY A 77 -7.86 1.06 14.28
N ALA A 78 -8.18 2.30 13.97
CA ALA A 78 -9.01 3.15 14.82
C ALA A 78 -10.47 2.73 14.79
N THR A 79 -11.11 2.72 15.96
CA THR A 79 -12.56 2.56 16.12
C THR A 79 -13.14 3.72 16.91
N GLU A 80 -14.46 3.77 17.07
CA GLU A 80 -15.14 4.82 17.84
C GLU A 80 -14.73 4.86 19.33
N THR A 81 -14.08 3.80 19.87
CA THR A 81 -13.89 3.65 21.32
C THR A 81 -12.49 3.22 21.75
N ASN A 82 -11.57 2.87 20.83
CA ASN A 82 -10.31 2.22 21.20
C ASN A 82 -9.08 3.15 21.29
N ALA A 83 -9.24 4.47 21.23
CA ALA A 83 -8.12 5.42 21.14
C ALA A 83 -7.03 5.22 22.23
N PRO A 84 -7.35 5.07 23.54
CA PRO A 84 -6.31 4.85 24.56
C PRO A 84 -5.61 3.48 24.41
N GLU A 85 -6.36 2.45 24.03
CA GLU A 85 -5.82 1.09 23.87
C GLU A 85 -4.82 1.05 22.73
N VAL A 86 -5.21 1.51 21.53
CA VAL A 86 -4.33 1.45 20.36
C VAL A 86 -3.10 2.33 20.50
N ALA A 87 -3.20 3.45 21.23
CA ALA A 87 -2.05 4.30 21.52
C ALA A 87 -0.98 3.57 22.34
N SER A 88 -1.36 2.65 23.22
CA SER A 88 -0.43 1.81 23.98
C SER A 88 0.32 0.78 23.11
N LEU A 89 -0.14 0.52 21.89
CA LEU A 89 0.44 -0.43 20.94
C LEU A 89 1.33 0.24 19.89
N ALA A 90 1.51 1.54 19.94
CA ALA A 90 2.18 2.33 18.90
C ALA A 90 3.62 1.88 18.59
N ASP A 91 4.33 1.27 19.55
CA ASP A 91 5.67 0.74 19.34
C ASP A 91 5.70 -0.64 18.66
N GLN A 92 4.54 -1.29 18.54
CA GLN A 92 4.41 -2.63 17.93
C GLN A 92 3.87 -2.58 16.50
N VAL A 93 3.47 -1.40 16.00
CA VAL A 93 2.82 -1.24 14.71
C VAL A 93 3.44 -0.09 13.92
N PRO A 94 3.49 -0.16 12.58
CA PRO A 94 4.04 0.92 11.75
C PRO A 94 3.23 2.22 11.83
N GLY A 95 1.94 2.15 12.18
CA GLY A 95 1.07 3.31 12.28
C GLY A 95 -0.35 2.97 12.69
N LEU A 96 -1.12 4.02 13.00
CA LEU A 96 -2.57 3.94 13.18
C LEU A 96 -3.25 4.14 11.83
N LYS A 97 -4.22 3.30 11.48
CA LYS A 97 -5.06 3.50 10.29
C LYS A 97 -6.44 4.02 10.68
N ILE A 98 -6.85 5.12 10.05
CA ILE A 98 -8.18 5.73 10.19
C ILE A 98 -8.87 5.74 8.81
N TYR A 99 -10.16 5.44 8.78
CA TYR A 99 -11.02 5.53 7.59
C TYR A 99 -12.07 6.62 7.81
N LEU A 100 -11.98 7.71 7.05
CA LEU A 100 -12.94 8.81 7.13
C LEU A 100 -14.07 8.69 6.10
N ASP A 101 -13.79 8.10 4.96
CA ASP A 101 -14.76 7.92 3.89
C ASP A 101 -15.18 6.46 3.70
N GLN A 102 -16.18 6.26 2.85
CA GLN A 102 -16.74 4.94 2.56
C GLN A 102 -15.75 4.07 1.80
N THR A 103 -15.40 2.95 2.39
CA THR A 103 -14.56 1.92 1.78
C THR A 103 -15.02 0.52 2.21
N TYR A 104 -14.19 -0.50 1.98
CA TYR A 104 -14.48 -1.88 2.39
C TYR A 104 -14.17 -2.10 3.87
N GLY A 105 -15.12 -2.69 4.60
CA GLY A 105 -14.93 -3.09 6.01
C GLY A 105 -15.62 -2.17 7.02
N PRO A 106 -15.56 -2.52 8.33
CA PRO A 106 -16.38 -1.90 9.38
C PRO A 106 -15.71 -0.71 10.09
N LEU A 107 -14.48 -0.33 9.73
CA LEU A 107 -13.67 0.61 10.52
C LEU A 107 -13.92 2.11 10.20
N ARG A 108 -14.98 2.45 9.47
CA ARG A 108 -15.26 3.85 9.17
C ARG A 108 -15.55 4.64 10.43
N MET A 109 -14.84 5.75 10.60
CA MET A 109 -15.02 6.71 11.69
C MET A 109 -16.16 7.69 11.38
N HIS A 110 -17.11 7.83 12.29
CA HIS A 110 -18.25 8.74 12.14
C HIS A 110 -18.26 9.87 13.18
N SER A 111 -17.71 9.61 14.37
CA SER A 111 -17.74 10.53 15.48
C SER A 111 -16.53 11.47 15.47
N LEU A 112 -16.78 12.78 15.42
CA LEU A 112 -15.72 13.78 15.63
C LEU A 112 -15.03 13.61 16.99
N ALA A 113 -15.77 13.25 18.04
CA ALA A 113 -15.20 13.05 19.38
C ALA A 113 -14.21 11.89 19.40
N ALA A 114 -14.54 10.77 18.73
CA ALA A 114 -13.63 9.62 18.60
C ALA A 114 -12.40 9.99 17.76
N LEU A 115 -12.59 10.71 16.66
CA LEU A 115 -11.50 11.18 15.82
C LEU A 115 -10.52 12.08 16.61
N LEU A 116 -11.05 13.04 17.36
CA LEU A 116 -10.26 13.91 18.25
C LEU A 116 -9.50 13.09 19.31
N ALA A 117 -10.13 12.07 19.90
CA ALA A 117 -9.47 11.20 20.87
C ALA A 117 -8.24 10.50 20.26
N HIS A 118 -8.34 9.97 19.02
CA HIS A 118 -7.21 9.35 18.34
C HIS A 118 -6.08 10.37 18.06
N PHE A 119 -6.40 11.54 17.52
CA PHE A 119 -5.38 12.56 17.26
C PHE A 119 -4.75 13.09 18.57
N CYS A 120 -5.49 13.13 19.66
CA CYS A 120 -4.98 13.54 20.97
C CYS A 120 -4.03 12.50 21.59
N THR A 121 -4.40 11.21 21.56
CA THR A 121 -3.71 10.14 22.31
C THR A 121 -2.59 9.46 21.53
N TRP A 122 -2.67 9.39 20.18
CA TRP A 122 -1.66 8.74 19.36
C TRP A 122 -0.30 9.45 19.48
N PRO A 123 0.83 8.74 19.64
CA PRO A 123 2.14 9.36 19.79
C PRO A 123 2.50 10.24 18.58
N ALA A 124 3.10 11.41 18.86
CA ALA A 124 3.41 12.41 17.82
C ALA A 124 4.46 11.95 16.83
N ASP A 125 5.35 11.05 17.23
CA ASP A 125 6.44 10.51 16.42
C ASP A 125 6.04 9.31 15.54
N ARG A 126 4.79 8.84 15.66
CA ARG A 126 4.26 7.72 14.88
C ARG A 126 3.24 8.21 13.85
N PRO A 127 3.26 7.71 12.60
CA PRO A 127 2.32 8.16 11.58
C PRO A 127 0.88 7.74 11.86
N ILE A 128 -0.06 8.62 11.50
CA ILE A 128 -1.48 8.31 11.36
C ILE A 128 -1.75 8.22 9.86
N ALA A 129 -2.03 7.03 9.35
CA ALA A 129 -2.40 6.80 7.97
C ALA A 129 -3.92 6.93 7.79
N VAL A 130 -4.38 7.76 6.86
CA VAL A 130 -5.80 8.09 6.73
C VAL A 130 -6.30 7.83 5.32
N HIS A 131 -7.38 7.02 5.21
CA HIS A 131 -8.21 7.01 4.01
C HIS A 131 -9.15 8.22 4.10
N ALA A 132 -8.94 9.21 3.23
CA ALA A 132 -9.69 10.46 3.20
C ALA A 132 -9.73 11.04 1.80
N GLU A 133 -10.91 11.50 1.38
CA GLU A 133 -11.15 12.05 0.03
C GLU A 133 -11.63 13.51 0.14
N GLY A 134 -10.97 14.44 -0.59
CA GLY A 134 -11.40 15.83 -0.68
C GLY A 134 -11.55 16.54 0.68
N LEU A 135 -12.78 16.81 1.11
CA LEU A 135 -13.03 17.56 2.37
C LEU A 135 -12.54 16.81 3.62
N SER A 136 -12.66 15.50 3.67
CA SER A 136 -12.17 14.72 4.80
C SER A 136 -10.64 14.73 4.88
N ALA A 137 -9.94 14.81 3.76
CA ALA A 137 -8.50 15.03 3.73
C ALA A 137 -8.11 16.38 4.33
N ALA A 138 -8.85 17.46 4.01
CA ALA A 138 -8.64 18.77 4.62
C ALA A 138 -8.88 18.76 6.14
N VAL A 139 -9.90 18.03 6.60
CA VAL A 139 -10.17 17.84 8.04
C VAL A 139 -9.01 17.10 8.72
N ALA A 140 -8.52 15.99 8.12
CA ALA A 140 -7.41 15.24 8.68
C ALA A 140 -6.13 16.08 8.78
N ILE A 141 -5.81 16.88 7.76
CA ILE A 141 -4.67 17.81 7.77
C ILE A 141 -4.83 18.85 8.89
N GLY A 142 -6.00 19.48 9.02
CA GLY A 142 -6.27 20.46 10.05
C GLY A 142 -6.11 19.89 11.47
N LEU A 143 -6.59 18.65 11.68
CA LEU A 143 -6.41 17.95 12.95
C LEU A 143 -4.94 17.62 13.21
N ALA A 144 -4.23 17.09 12.23
CA ALA A 144 -2.82 16.76 12.35
C ALA A 144 -1.98 17.98 12.75
N GLN A 145 -2.21 19.12 12.11
CA GLN A 145 -1.57 20.41 12.48
C GLN A 145 -1.94 20.86 13.89
N SER A 146 -3.23 20.78 14.26
CA SER A 146 -3.73 21.23 15.57
C SER A 146 -3.16 20.42 16.73
N PHE A 147 -2.90 19.13 16.53
CA PHE A 147 -2.39 18.21 17.55
C PHE A 147 -0.89 17.89 17.39
N GLY A 148 -0.20 18.47 16.40
CA GLY A 148 1.21 18.18 16.14
C GLY A 148 1.43 16.70 15.83
N ARG A 149 0.66 16.13 14.89
CA ARG A 149 0.72 14.71 14.53
C ARG A 149 1.27 14.52 13.12
N ARG A 150 2.05 13.45 12.94
CA ARG A 150 2.52 13.03 11.63
C ARG A 150 1.38 12.36 10.87
N LEU A 151 0.93 12.99 9.80
CA LEU A 151 -0.15 12.47 8.96
C LEU A 151 0.42 11.82 7.70
N HIS A 152 -0.17 10.69 7.30
CA HIS A 152 0.05 10.07 6.01
C HIS A 152 -1.27 9.91 5.28
N LEU A 153 -1.47 10.66 4.19
CA LEU A 153 -2.66 10.53 3.35
C LEU A 153 -2.48 9.37 2.37
N CYS A 154 -3.37 8.39 2.47
CA CYS A 154 -3.37 7.22 1.59
C CYS A 154 -3.89 7.59 0.19
N HIS A 155 -3.40 6.91 -0.85
CA HIS A 155 -3.92 6.82 -2.23
C HIS A 155 -4.51 8.14 -2.78
N VAL A 156 -3.75 9.24 -2.76
CA VAL A 156 -4.15 10.52 -3.37
C VAL A 156 -4.48 10.32 -4.85
N SER A 157 -5.61 10.85 -5.29
CA SER A 157 -6.17 10.55 -6.60
C SER A 157 -6.52 11.76 -7.46
N ARG A 158 -6.54 12.99 -6.90
CA ARG A 158 -7.08 14.17 -7.55
C ARG A 158 -6.14 15.38 -7.52
N ALA A 159 -6.29 16.25 -8.51
CA ALA A 159 -5.50 17.48 -8.63
C ALA A 159 -5.73 18.46 -7.47
N ASP A 160 -6.98 18.58 -7.00
CA ASP A 160 -7.32 19.45 -5.86
C ASP A 160 -6.72 18.94 -4.54
N GLU A 161 -6.61 17.62 -4.36
CA GLU A 161 -5.93 17.01 -3.20
C GLU A 161 -4.41 17.30 -3.25
N ILE A 162 -3.77 17.19 -4.41
CA ILE A 162 -2.36 17.56 -4.60
C ILE A 162 -2.12 19.02 -4.25
N ALA A 163 -2.98 19.93 -4.71
CA ALA A 163 -2.87 21.35 -4.40
C ALA A 163 -3.01 21.62 -2.89
N LEU A 164 -3.96 20.95 -2.22
CA LEU A 164 -4.16 21.02 -0.78
C LEU A 164 -2.91 20.50 -0.03
N ILE A 165 -2.38 19.34 -0.42
CA ILE A 165 -1.20 18.72 0.21
C ILE A 165 0.03 19.64 0.05
N ARG A 166 0.25 20.18 -1.14
CA ARG A 166 1.35 21.13 -1.40
C ARG A 166 1.25 22.33 -0.46
N ALA A 167 0.09 22.99 -0.43
CA ALA A 167 -0.14 24.13 0.45
C ALA A 167 0.07 23.80 1.94
N ALA A 168 -0.38 22.63 2.39
CA ALA A 168 -0.18 22.19 3.76
C ALA A 168 1.30 21.93 4.09
N LYS A 169 2.05 21.29 3.19
CA LYS A 169 3.50 21.07 3.34
C LYS A 169 4.27 22.40 3.37
N GLU A 170 3.93 23.34 2.49
CA GLU A 170 4.52 24.71 2.45
C GLU A 170 4.20 25.49 3.74
N ALA A 171 3.05 25.24 4.36
CA ALA A 171 2.68 25.80 5.67
C ALA A 171 3.32 25.06 6.86
N GLY A 172 4.20 24.09 6.62
CA GLY A 172 4.95 23.38 7.66
C GLY A 172 4.22 22.21 8.31
N ALA A 173 3.17 21.66 7.69
CA ALA A 173 2.52 20.46 8.19
C ALA A 173 3.45 19.24 8.09
N GLU A 174 3.51 18.43 9.14
CA GLU A 174 4.17 17.10 9.09
C GLU A 174 3.28 16.10 8.35
N LEU A 175 3.24 16.26 7.04
CA LEU A 175 2.37 15.56 6.12
C LEU A 175 3.16 14.80 5.07
N THR A 176 2.82 13.53 4.89
CA THR A 176 3.25 12.69 3.77
C THR A 176 2.05 12.11 3.05
N CYS A 177 2.23 11.67 1.80
CA CYS A 177 1.15 11.06 1.03
C CYS A 177 1.66 9.98 0.09
N GLU A 178 0.79 9.06 -0.27
CA GLU A 178 1.04 8.02 -1.25
C GLU A 178 0.13 8.16 -2.47
N VAL A 179 0.60 7.64 -3.60
CA VAL A 179 -0.20 7.46 -4.80
C VAL A 179 -0.16 5.99 -5.21
N THR A 180 -1.23 5.49 -5.82
CA THR A 180 -1.27 4.11 -6.29
C THR A 180 -0.97 4.03 -7.79
N PRO A 181 -0.47 2.87 -8.27
CA PRO A 181 -0.29 2.67 -9.71
C PRO A 181 -1.59 2.83 -10.49
N HIS A 182 -2.73 2.38 -9.96
CA HIS A 182 -3.99 2.52 -10.68
C HIS A 182 -4.44 3.99 -10.83
N HIS A 183 -4.14 4.88 -9.89
CA HIS A 183 -4.40 6.31 -10.06
C HIS A 183 -3.38 7.01 -10.98
N LEU A 184 -2.18 6.45 -11.15
CA LEU A 184 -1.18 6.97 -12.09
C LEU A 184 -1.40 6.53 -13.55
N PHE A 185 -1.98 5.36 -13.78
CA PHE A 185 -2.02 4.75 -15.11
C PHE A 185 -3.42 4.54 -15.69
N LEU A 186 -4.48 4.64 -14.88
CA LEU A 186 -5.85 4.44 -15.29
C LEU A 186 -6.69 5.68 -15.04
N THR A 187 -7.73 5.86 -15.85
CA THR A 187 -8.65 7.00 -15.80
C THR A 187 -10.09 6.53 -15.54
N GLU A 188 -11.00 7.47 -15.30
CA GLU A 188 -12.44 7.20 -15.25
C GLU A 188 -12.98 6.56 -16.54
N ALA A 189 -12.36 6.81 -17.70
CA ALA A 189 -12.71 6.15 -18.95
C ALA A 189 -12.35 4.66 -18.90
N ASP A 190 -11.21 4.32 -18.29
CA ASP A 190 -10.82 2.93 -18.03
C ASP A 190 -11.77 2.28 -17.02
N ALA A 191 -12.19 3.00 -15.97
CA ALA A 191 -13.19 2.47 -15.03
C ALA A 191 -14.48 2.06 -15.75
N ARG A 192 -14.98 2.89 -16.68
CA ARG A 192 -16.15 2.56 -17.50
C ARG A 192 -15.93 1.31 -18.37
N ARG A 193 -14.75 1.20 -18.98
CA ARG A 193 -14.38 0.04 -19.82
C ARG A 193 -14.23 -1.24 -19.02
N LEU A 194 -13.63 -1.16 -17.83
CA LEU A 194 -13.36 -2.29 -16.94
C LEU A 194 -14.63 -2.75 -16.17
N GLY A 195 -15.66 -1.90 -16.08
CA GLY A 195 -16.85 -2.22 -15.30
C GLY A 195 -16.50 -2.50 -13.81
N PRO A 196 -16.98 -3.61 -13.23
CA PRO A 196 -16.72 -3.90 -11.82
C PRO A 196 -15.23 -4.07 -11.49
N TYR A 197 -14.38 -4.45 -12.44
CA TYR A 197 -12.93 -4.57 -12.27
C TYR A 197 -12.21 -3.21 -12.20
N GLY A 198 -12.88 -2.12 -12.61
CA GLY A 198 -12.43 -0.75 -12.46
C GLY A 198 -13.00 -0.04 -11.21
N TYR A 199 -13.68 -0.77 -10.32
CA TYR A 199 -14.24 -0.19 -9.10
C TYR A 199 -13.28 -0.32 -7.91
N MET A 200 -12.78 0.84 -7.45
CA MET A 200 -11.95 1.00 -6.25
C MET A 200 -12.32 2.28 -5.49
N ARG A 201 -11.73 2.50 -4.34
CA ARG A 201 -11.87 3.71 -3.51
C ARG A 201 -10.49 4.21 -3.05
N PRO A 202 -10.16 5.48 -3.37
CA PRO A 202 -10.89 6.46 -4.19
C PRO A 202 -11.16 5.96 -5.61
N PRO A 203 -12.20 6.47 -6.29
CA PRO A 203 -12.47 6.07 -7.68
C PRO A 203 -11.39 6.61 -8.63
N LEU A 204 -11.22 5.93 -9.77
CA LEU A 204 -10.38 6.44 -10.84
C LEU A 204 -10.90 7.80 -11.31
N ALA A 205 -10.00 8.76 -11.45
CA ALA A 205 -10.31 10.16 -11.72
C ALA A 205 -10.19 10.51 -13.22
N ALA A 206 -10.47 11.77 -13.56
CA ALA A 206 -10.38 12.24 -14.92
C ALA A 206 -8.91 12.24 -15.43
N GLU A 207 -8.72 12.25 -16.74
CA GLU A 207 -7.38 12.32 -17.36
C GLU A 207 -6.55 13.51 -16.85
N ALA A 208 -7.23 14.65 -16.58
CA ALA A 208 -6.59 15.84 -16.03
C ALA A 208 -6.04 15.63 -14.61
N ASP A 209 -6.72 14.83 -13.78
CA ASP A 209 -6.23 14.44 -12.45
C ASP A 209 -5.02 13.53 -12.54
N VAL A 210 -5.09 12.51 -13.41
CA VAL A 210 -3.93 11.64 -13.68
C VAL A 210 -2.72 12.43 -14.17
N ALA A 211 -2.93 13.38 -15.09
CA ALA A 211 -1.87 14.28 -15.57
C ALA A 211 -1.30 15.14 -14.43
N ALA A 212 -2.16 15.62 -13.52
CA ALA A 212 -1.73 16.40 -12.35
C ALA A 212 -0.89 15.55 -11.37
N LEU A 213 -1.25 14.29 -11.12
CA LEU A 213 -0.44 13.38 -10.30
C LEU A 213 0.98 13.22 -10.88
N TRP A 214 1.10 12.97 -12.19
CA TRP A 214 2.39 12.85 -12.87
C TRP A 214 3.20 14.16 -12.86
N ALA A 215 2.53 15.31 -13.03
CA ALA A 215 3.19 16.62 -13.03
C ALA A 215 3.67 17.06 -11.64
N ASN A 216 3.17 16.42 -10.56
CA ASN A 216 3.47 16.78 -9.17
C ASN A 216 4.09 15.62 -8.38
N LEU A 217 4.92 14.80 -9.03
CA LEU A 217 5.64 13.70 -8.35
C LEU A 217 6.55 14.20 -7.21
N ASP A 218 6.92 15.47 -7.19
CA ASP A 218 7.67 16.11 -6.10
C ASP A 218 6.86 16.25 -4.80
N VAL A 219 5.53 16.34 -4.90
CA VAL A 219 4.61 16.40 -3.75
C VAL A 219 4.33 15.01 -3.16
N LEU A 220 4.36 13.98 -4.00
CA LEU A 220 4.08 12.60 -3.60
C LEU A 220 5.29 12.01 -2.87
N ASP A 221 5.10 11.40 -1.73
CA ASP A 221 6.21 10.88 -0.91
C ASP A 221 6.51 9.41 -1.19
N CYS A 222 5.51 8.60 -1.51
CA CYS A 222 5.71 7.19 -1.89
C CYS A 222 4.66 6.68 -2.87
N ILE A 223 4.96 5.53 -3.47
CA ILE A 223 4.03 4.73 -4.26
C ILE A 223 3.70 3.49 -3.44
N ALA A 224 2.41 3.24 -3.24
CA ALA A 224 1.89 2.04 -2.60
C ALA A 224 0.77 1.45 -3.46
N THR A 225 0.59 0.14 -3.44
CA THR A 225 -0.33 -0.49 -4.40
C THR A 225 -1.80 -0.34 -4.05
N ASP A 226 -2.13 -0.20 -2.78
CA ASP A 226 -3.47 -0.48 -2.27
C ASP A 226 -3.98 -1.84 -2.81
N HIS A 227 -3.08 -2.85 -2.79
CA HIS A 227 -3.41 -4.20 -3.25
C HIS A 227 -4.60 -4.72 -2.44
N ALA A 228 -5.77 -4.71 -3.05
CA ALA A 228 -7.05 -5.00 -2.42
C ALA A 228 -7.85 -6.02 -3.24
N PRO A 229 -7.39 -7.29 -3.30
CA PRO A 229 -7.96 -8.31 -4.15
C PRO A 229 -9.36 -8.73 -3.72
N HIS A 230 -10.18 -9.06 -4.73
CA HIS A 230 -11.50 -9.67 -4.62
C HIS A 230 -11.62 -10.74 -5.70
N THR A 231 -12.36 -11.80 -5.42
CA THR A 231 -12.56 -12.88 -6.40
C THR A 231 -13.34 -12.36 -7.62
N ARG A 232 -13.25 -13.07 -8.75
CA ARG A 232 -14.06 -12.74 -9.94
C ARG A 232 -15.54 -12.81 -9.62
N ASP A 233 -15.99 -13.83 -8.90
CA ASP A 233 -17.40 -13.98 -8.49
C ASP A 233 -17.91 -12.80 -7.66
N GLU A 234 -17.07 -12.27 -6.76
CA GLU A 234 -17.43 -11.07 -5.99
C GLU A 234 -17.48 -9.83 -6.87
N LYS A 235 -16.53 -9.66 -7.79
CA LYS A 235 -16.51 -8.50 -8.71
C LYS A 235 -17.68 -8.53 -9.69
N GLU A 236 -18.11 -9.71 -10.13
CA GLU A 236 -19.22 -9.90 -11.08
C GLU A 236 -20.59 -10.04 -10.39
N GLY A 237 -20.59 -10.09 -9.06
CA GLY A 237 -21.83 -10.16 -8.27
C GLY A 237 -22.64 -8.87 -8.28
N GLU A 238 -23.86 -8.93 -7.74
CA GLU A 238 -24.80 -7.79 -7.68
C GLU A 238 -24.24 -6.56 -6.93
N SER A 239 -23.34 -6.77 -5.98
CA SER A 239 -22.72 -5.73 -5.15
C SER A 239 -21.20 -5.87 -5.18
N ALA A 240 -20.61 -5.55 -6.34
CA ALA A 240 -19.16 -5.60 -6.49
C ALA A 240 -18.43 -4.77 -5.42
N PRO A 241 -17.51 -5.35 -4.64
CA PRO A 241 -16.76 -4.61 -3.64
C PRO A 241 -15.66 -3.74 -4.31
N PRO A 242 -15.30 -2.61 -3.70
CA PRO A 242 -14.18 -1.79 -4.17
C PRO A 242 -12.83 -2.45 -3.86
N GLY A 243 -11.91 -2.35 -4.80
CA GLY A 243 -10.53 -2.84 -4.65
C GLY A 243 -10.03 -3.61 -5.87
N VAL A 244 -8.73 -3.51 -6.12
CA VAL A 244 -8.02 -4.13 -7.24
C VAL A 244 -6.66 -4.67 -6.78
N PRO A 245 -6.11 -5.74 -7.40
CA PRO A 245 -4.76 -6.19 -7.12
C PRO A 245 -3.73 -5.29 -7.81
N GLY A 246 -2.55 -5.11 -7.19
CA GLY A 246 -1.50 -4.22 -7.71
C GLY A 246 -0.07 -4.74 -7.54
N LEU A 247 0.20 -5.67 -6.61
CA LEU A 247 1.57 -6.07 -6.23
C LEU A 247 2.43 -6.53 -7.41
N GLU A 248 1.92 -7.41 -8.26
CA GLU A 248 2.69 -8.03 -9.36
C GLU A 248 2.85 -7.11 -10.59
N THR A 249 2.10 -6.01 -10.65
CA THR A 249 2.05 -5.14 -11.84
C THR A 249 2.77 -3.80 -11.64
N THR A 250 3.02 -3.40 -10.41
CA THR A 250 3.56 -2.08 -10.08
C THR A 250 4.96 -1.86 -10.66
N LEU A 251 5.91 -2.77 -10.41
CA LEU A 251 7.28 -2.58 -10.89
C LEU A 251 7.39 -2.53 -12.42
N PRO A 252 6.75 -3.42 -13.19
CA PRO A 252 6.72 -3.31 -14.66
C PRO A 252 6.09 -2.00 -15.18
N LEU A 253 5.02 -1.51 -14.54
CA LEU A 253 4.41 -0.23 -14.89
C LEU A 253 5.38 0.94 -14.66
N LEU A 254 6.04 0.98 -13.50
CA LEU A 254 7.01 2.02 -13.17
C LEU A 254 8.25 1.97 -14.05
N LEU A 255 8.79 0.80 -14.37
CA LEU A 255 9.91 0.65 -15.29
C LEU A 255 9.53 1.06 -16.72
N THR A 256 8.27 0.86 -17.10
CA THR A 256 7.74 1.39 -18.36
C THR A 256 7.74 2.91 -18.35
N ALA A 257 7.24 3.54 -17.29
CA ALA A 257 7.28 5.01 -17.12
C ALA A 257 8.72 5.57 -17.12
N VAL A 258 9.66 4.85 -16.50
CA VAL A 258 11.09 5.21 -16.58
C VAL A 258 11.59 5.14 -18.02
N SER A 259 11.26 4.10 -18.77
CA SER A 259 11.67 3.96 -20.18
C SER A 259 11.06 5.02 -21.11
N GLU A 260 9.94 5.58 -20.71
CA GLU A 260 9.23 6.68 -21.40
C GLU A 260 9.67 8.08 -20.96
N GLY A 261 10.57 8.17 -19.97
CA GLY A 261 11.07 9.44 -19.43
C GLY A 261 10.06 10.18 -18.53
N ARG A 262 8.99 9.54 -18.09
CA ARG A 262 7.99 10.10 -17.17
C ARG A 262 8.44 10.05 -15.71
N LEU A 263 9.40 9.19 -15.40
CA LEU A 263 9.97 8.96 -14.08
C LEU A 263 11.47 8.68 -14.22
N THR A 264 12.31 9.16 -13.31
CA THR A 264 13.71 8.72 -13.27
C THR A 264 13.86 7.46 -12.43
N MET A 265 14.92 6.69 -12.65
CA MET A 265 15.20 5.49 -11.87
C MET A 265 15.40 5.81 -10.39
N GLU A 266 16.14 6.88 -10.11
CA GLU A 266 16.42 7.37 -8.76
C GLU A 266 15.11 7.73 -8.03
N ARG A 267 14.21 8.45 -8.73
CA ARG A 267 12.91 8.82 -8.15
C ARG A 267 12.02 7.60 -7.94
N MET A 268 12.04 6.62 -8.83
CA MET A 268 11.34 5.35 -8.63
C MET A 268 11.81 4.64 -7.35
N VAL A 269 13.13 4.52 -7.17
CA VAL A 269 13.70 3.89 -5.96
C VAL A 269 13.35 4.69 -4.71
N GLU A 270 13.47 6.03 -4.77
CA GLU A 270 13.05 6.90 -3.65
C GLU A 270 11.59 6.65 -3.26
N LEU A 271 10.65 6.62 -4.23
CA LEU A 271 9.21 6.47 -3.98
C LEU A 271 8.80 5.05 -3.55
N THR A 272 9.61 4.03 -3.86
CA THR A 272 9.23 2.62 -3.61
C THR A 272 10.10 1.91 -2.58
N TYR A 273 11.16 2.58 -2.08
CA TYR A 273 12.08 1.98 -1.11
C TYR A 273 12.51 2.96 -0.01
N ASP A 274 13.18 4.09 -0.36
CA ASP A 274 13.79 4.95 0.66
C ASP A 274 12.73 5.71 1.46
N ALA A 275 11.79 6.37 0.79
CA ALA A 275 10.77 7.18 1.43
C ALA A 275 9.78 6.36 2.25
N PRO A 276 9.21 5.24 1.76
CA PRO A 276 8.35 4.38 2.59
C PRO A 276 9.03 3.96 3.90
N ARG A 277 10.29 3.56 3.83
CA ARG A 277 11.05 3.16 5.03
C ARG A 277 11.25 4.32 6.01
N ARG A 278 11.58 5.49 5.51
CA ARG A 278 11.76 6.72 6.31
C ARG A 278 10.46 7.16 6.98
N ILE A 279 9.34 7.14 6.24
CA ILE A 279 8.03 7.57 6.73
C ILE A 279 7.58 6.71 7.91
N PHE A 280 7.68 5.40 7.78
CA PHE A 280 7.18 4.44 8.76
C PHE A 280 8.26 3.91 9.72
N GLY A 281 9.50 4.42 9.62
CA GLY A 281 10.60 3.99 10.49
C GLY A 281 10.96 2.52 10.33
N LEU A 282 10.91 1.98 9.11
CA LEU A 282 11.11 0.55 8.86
C LEU A 282 12.58 0.16 8.82
N PRO A 283 12.95 -1.03 9.32
CA PRO A 283 14.34 -1.50 9.32
C PRO A 283 14.85 -1.75 7.90
N ALA A 284 16.17 -1.64 7.72
CA ALA A 284 16.79 -2.08 6.49
C ALA A 284 16.79 -3.62 6.41
N GLN A 285 16.60 -4.13 5.22
CA GLN A 285 16.77 -5.56 4.92
C GLN A 285 18.16 -5.77 4.31
N SER A 286 19.12 -6.22 5.13
CA SER A 286 20.47 -6.52 4.65
C SER A 286 20.45 -7.61 3.59
N ASP A 287 21.40 -7.58 2.65
CA ASP A 287 21.57 -8.57 1.57
C ASP A 287 20.27 -8.89 0.82
N THR A 288 19.47 -7.84 0.57
CA THR A 288 18.19 -7.94 -0.13
C THR A 288 18.26 -7.17 -1.45
N ARG A 289 17.87 -7.83 -2.54
CA ARG A 289 17.89 -7.25 -3.89
C ARG A 289 16.91 -7.92 -4.83
N VAL A 290 16.55 -7.19 -5.86
CA VAL A 290 15.65 -7.63 -6.95
C VAL A 290 16.39 -7.51 -8.27
N GLN A 291 16.52 -8.61 -8.99
CA GLN A 291 17.09 -8.61 -10.35
C GLN A 291 15.97 -8.53 -11.38
N VAL A 292 16.08 -7.55 -12.26
CA VAL A 292 15.07 -7.25 -13.27
C VAL A 292 15.68 -7.22 -14.67
N GLU A 293 15.04 -7.88 -15.62
CA GLU A 293 15.34 -7.73 -17.05
C GLU A 293 14.59 -6.52 -17.64
N THR A 294 15.22 -5.36 -17.69
CA THR A 294 14.60 -4.09 -18.09
C THR A 294 14.17 -4.05 -19.56
N ASN A 295 14.79 -4.84 -20.44
CA ASN A 295 14.48 -4.85 -21.87
C ASN A 295 13.37 -5.83 -22.25
N THR A 296 12.97 -6.73 -21.36
CA THR A 296 11.89 -7.68 -21.61
C THR A 296 10.57 -6.94 -21.68
N ARG A 297 9.90 -7.05 -22.83
CA ARG A 297 8.54 -6.52 -23.05
C ARG A 297 7.54 -7.66 -22.97
N PHE A 298 6.43 -7.40 -22.30
CA PHE A 298 5.32 -8.34 -22.22
C PHE A 298 4.00 -7.60 -22.02
N VAL A 299 2.90 -8.34 -22.02
CA VAL A 299 1.55 -7.79 -21.82
C VAL A 299 1.02 -8.28 -20.48
N LEU A 300 0.57 -7.38 -19.63
CA LEU A 300 0.00 -7.74 -18.33
C LEU A 300 -1.27 -8.60 -18.51
N GLY A 301 -1.45 -9.56 -17.62
CA GLY A 301 -2.57 -10.50 -17.65
C GLY A 301 -2.34 -11.75 -18.54
N THR A 302 -1.22 -11.86 -19.25
CA THR A 302 -0.89 -13.06 -20.04
C THR A 302 -0.17 -14.14 -19.24
N GLU A 303 0.41 -13.78 -18.10
CA GLU A 303 1.11 -14.70 -17.21
C GLU A 303 0.21 -15.08 -16.02
N LYS A 304 0.48 -16.25 -15.43
CA LYS A 304 -0.20 -16.66 -14.21
C LYS A 304 0.24 -15.76 -13.06
N LEU A 305 -0.71 -15.16 -12.38
CA LEU A 305 -0.48 -14.37 -11.18
C LEU A 305 -0.43 -15.27 -9.94
N HIS A 306 0.32 -14.82 -8.92
CA HIS A 306 0.41 -15.48 -7.62
C HIS A 306 -0.73 -15.07 -6.69
N THR A 307 -1.30 -13.87 -6.85
CA THR A 307 -2.50 -13.44 -6.13
C THR A 307 -3.67 -14.38 -6.41
N LYS A 308 -4.43 -14.76 -5.38
CA LYS A 308 -5.56 -15.70 -5.50
C LYS A 308 -6.64 -15.21 -6.45
N CYS A 309 -6.87 -13.90 -6.52
CA CYS A 309 -7.91 -13.35 -7.38
C CYS A 309 -7.65 -13.56 -8.88
N SER A 310 -6.38 -13.77 -9.28
CA SER A 310 -5.95 -14.14 -10.63
C SER A 310 -6.47 -13.24 -11.75
N TRP A 311 -6.50 -11.92 -11.51
CA TRP A 311 -6.84 -10.88 -12.48
C TRP A 311 -6.10 -9.57 -12.13
N THR A 312 -6.07 -8.63 -13.06
CA THR A 312 -5.49 -7.30 -12.86
C THR A 312 -6.29 -6.24 -13.61
N PRO A 313 -6.44 -5.01 -13.08
CA PRO A 313 -7.08 -3.92 -13.82
C PRO A 313 -6.24 -3.44 -15.01
N PHE A 314 -4.98 -3.86 -15.11
CA PHE A 314 -4.04 -3.51 -16.16
C PHE A 314 -3.94 -4.56 -17.27
N GLU A 315 -4.87 -5.52 -17.32
CA GLU A 315 -4.88 -6.57 -18.34
C GLU A 315 -4.85 -5.98 -19.75
N GLY A 316 -3.95 -6.51 -20.59
CA GLY A 316 -3.75 -6.03 -21.95
C GLY A 316 -2.74 -4.87 -22.09
N MET A 317 -2.25 -4.27 -21.01
CA MET A 317 -1.27 -3.19 -21.08
C MET A 317 0.12 -3.73 -21.43
N PRO A 318 0.80 -3.17 -22.45
CA PRO A 318 2.19 -3.50 -22.75
C PRO A 318 3.11 -2.83 -21.72
N VAL A 319 4.00 -3.60 -21.14
CA VAL A 319 4.95 -3.13 -20.11
C VAL A 319 6.37 -3.65 -20.37
N ARG A 320 7.31 -3.11 -19.61
CA ARG A 320 8.72 -3.53 -19.59
C ARG A 320 9.15 -3.88 -18.17
N GLY A 321 10.19 -4.71 -18.10
CA GLY A 321 10.85 -5.02 -16.84
C GLY A 321 10.23 -6.23 -16.16
N LYS A 322 10.86 -7.39 -16.37
CA LYS A 322 10.43 -8.65 -15.76
C LYS A 322 11.33 -8.98 -14.57
N VAL A 323 10.74 -9.20 -13.41
CA VAL A 323 11.45 -9.71 -12.24
C VAL A 323 11.96 -11.11 -12.54
N ARG A 324 13.26 -11.33 -12.37
CA ARG A 324 13.90 -12.64 -12.60
C ARG A 324 14.23 -13.34 -11.30
N GLN A 325 14.78 -12.59 -10.34
CA GLN A 325 15.15 -13.15 -9.06
C GLN A 325 14.92 -12.11 -7.95
N VAL A 326 14.45 -12.59 -6.81
CA VAL A 326 14.43 -11.83 -5.55
C VAL A 326 15.25 -12.57 -4.52
N VAL A 327 16.21 -11.86 -3.96
CA VAL A 327 17.01 -12.30 -2.83
C VAL A 327 16.59 -11.52 -1.61
N LEU A 328 16.18 -12.19 -0.55
CA LEU A 328 15.80 -11.60 0.72
C LEU A 328 16.72 -12.14 1.81
N ARG A 329 17.49 -11.24 2.44
CA ARG A 329 18.48 -11.62 3.47
C ARG A 329 19.44 -12.72 3.01
N GLY A 330 19.99 -12.58 1.80
CA GLY A 330 20.97 -13.51 1.23
C GLY A 330 20.39 -14.82 0.66
N GLN A 331 19.08 -15.08 0.84
CA GLN A 331 18.42 -16.26 0.27
C GLN A 331 17.58 -15.90 -0.95
N THR A 332 17.69 -16.67 -2.02
CA THR A 332 16.76 -16.58 -3.15
C THR A 332 15.37 -17.05 -2.68
N VAL A 333 14.38 -16.15 -2.81
CA VAL A 333 12.99 -16.38 -2.38
C VAL A 333 12.02 -16.44 -3.55
N TYR A 334 12.44 -15.95 -4.73
CA TYR A 334 11.72 -16.02 -5.98
C TYR A 334 12.73 -16.13 -7.14
N GLU A 335 12.45 -16.96 -8.12
CA GLU A 335 13.27 -17.10 -9.32
C GLU A 335 12.42 -17.57 -10.49
N ASP A 336 12.44 -16.81 -11.60
CA ASP A 336 11.82 -17.15 -12.89
C ASP A 336 10.36 -17.66 -12.81
N GLY A 337 9.54 -17.00 -11.99
CA GLY A 337 8.12 -17.35 -11.82
C GLY A 337 7.84 -18.34 -10.68
N ALA A 338 8.89 -18.87 -10.05
CA ALA A 338 8.75 -19.84 -8.96
C ALA A 338 9.08 -19.22 -7.60
N ILE A 339 8.20 -19.41 -6.63
CA ILE A 339 8.49 -19.13 -5.22
C ILE A 339 9.41 -20.22 -4.67
N THR A 340 10.55 -19.82 -4.11
CA THR A 340 11.53 -20.73 -3.51
C THR A 340 11.59 -20.61 -1.98
N ALA A 341 11.00 -19.55 -1.41
CA ALA A 341 10.84 -19.40 0.02
C ALA A 341 9.83 -20.40 0.59
N LYS A 342 10.04 -20.78 1.86
CA LYS A 342 9.07 -21.58 2.61
C LYS A 342 8.16 -20.66 3.43
N PRO A 343 6.89 -21.05 3.67
CA PRO A 343 6.03 -20.36 4.63
C PRO A 343 6.73 -20.16 5.98
N GLY A 344 6.58 -18.97 6.57
CA GLY A 344 7.28 -18.59 7.80
C GLY A 344 8.71 -18.08 7.59
N TYR A 345 9.18 -17.88 6.35
CA TYR A 345 10.46 -17.23 6.08
C TYR A 345 10.41 -15.71 6.33
N GLY A 346 9.28 -15.09 6.04
CA GLY A 346 9.02 -13.68 6.34
C GLY A 346 9.01 -13.42 7.85
N ARG A 347 9.19 -12.15 8.22
CA ARG A 347 9.24 -11.71 9.61
C ARG A 347 8.16 -10.69 9.88
N VAL A 348 7.65 -10.66 11.12
CA VAL A 348 6.87 -9.54 11.61
C VAL A 348 7.79 -8.32 11.71
N ILE A 349 7.40 -7.21 11.09
CA ILE A 349 8.15 -5.95 11.14
C ILE A 349 7.49 -4.99 12.13
N MET A 350 8.31 -4.53 13.06
CA MET A 350 7.98 -3.41 13.94
C MET A 350 8.81 -2.18 13.54
N PRO A 351 8.30 -0.97 13.74
CA PRO A 351 9.08 0.23 13.48
C PRO A 351 10.30 0.28 14.41
N LEU A 352 11.38 0.87 13.91
CA LEU A 352 12.57 1.10 14.72
C LEU A 352 12.21 1.94 15.95
N SER A 353 12.76 1.54 17.10
CA SER A 353 12.75 2.40 18.30
C SER A 353 13.53 3.67 17.98
N ARG A 354 12.90 4.83 18.12
CA ARG A 354 13.64 6.08 18.02
C ARG A 354 14.44 6.27 19.29
N SER A 355 15.71 6.59 19.13
CA SER A 355 16.51 7.06 20.25
C SER A 355 15.84 8.33 20.83
N PRO A 356 15.77 8.48 22.14
CA PRO A 356 15.18 9.62 22.81
C PRO A 356 15.85 10.95 22.43
#